data_fff78a0a230cc9ca572e6f2313dbe00c
#
_entry.id   fff78a0a230cc9ca572e6f2313dbe00c
#
_cell.length_a   1.000
_cell.length_b   1.000
_cell.length_c   1.000
_cell.angle_alpha   90.00
_cell.angle_beta   90.00
_cell.angle_gamma   90.00
#
_symmetry.space_group_name_H-M   'P 1'
#
loop_
_entity.id
_entity.type
_entity.pdbx_description
1 polymer ?
#
loop_
_entity_poly.entity_id
_entity_poly.type
_entity_poly.pdbx_seq_one_letter_code
_entity_poly.pdbx_strand_id
1 'polypeptide(L)'
;MRRSPGRAVADQVRHTVTNPLILGSVAGLVFSFTGWSLPGPLMESVELIGGLSIPAMLLAFGMSLVGSRPLERAGGRRADVLLASAVKLVVHPLLAWLLAQFVFGLDARHVFVAVVLASLPTAQNVFVTAVRYDAGLRVSKDTILVTTIVAIPAMIAVALLLA
;
A
#
# COMPACT_ATOMS: atom_id res chain seq x y z
N MET A 1 -18.57 15.65 -25.33
CA MET A 1 -19.08 14.34 -25.78
C MET A 1 -19.12 13.39 -24.60
N ARG A 2 -20.29 13.02 -24.08
CA ARG A 2 -20.45 12.03 -23.01
C ARG A 2 -20.17 10.64 -23.59
N ARG A 3 -19.05 10.02 -23.18
CA ARG A 3 -18.77 8.60 -23.51
C ARG A 3 -19.91 7.74 -22.93
N SER A 4 -20.39 6.77 -23.70
CA SER A 4 -21.45 5.85 -23.23
C SER A 4 -20.94 5.08 -22.00
N PRO A 5 -21.77 4.85 -20.95
CA PRO A 5 -21.35 4.19 -19.72
C PRO A 5 -20.66 2.85 -19.93
N GLY A 6 -21.11 2.07 -20.92
CA GLY A 6 -20.53 0.76 -21.24
C GLY A 6 -19.11 0.82 -21.80
N ARG A 7 -18.76 1.85 -22.59
CA ARG A 7 -17.39 2.03 -23.08
C ARG A 7 -16.44 2.46 -21.97
N ALA A 8 -16.91 3.29 -21.04
CA ALA A 8 -16.11 3.69 -19.90
C ALA A 8 -15.75 2.50 -18.99
N VAL A 9 -16.69 1.59 -18.75
CA VAL A 9 -16.46 0.37 -17.96
C VAL A 9 -15.50 -0.57 -18.70
N ALA A 10 -15.69 -0.79 -20.01
CA ALA A 10 -14.81 -1.65 -20.81
C ALA A 10 -13.37 -1.12 -20.86
N ASP A 11 -13.19 0.20 -21.02
CA ASP A 11 -11.87 0.84 -20.97
C ASP A 11 -11.24 0.69 -19.59
N GLN A 12 -12.01 0.82 -18.52
CA GLN A 12 -11.52 0.69 -17.15
C GLN A 12 -11.10 -0.75 -16.82
N VAL A 13 -11.90 -1.74 -17.23
CA VAL A 13 -11.56 -3.16 -17.10
C VAL A 13 -10.29 -3.48 -17.89
N ARG A 14 -10.20 -3.02 -19.13
CA ARG A 14 -9.01 -3.21 -19.96
C ARG A 14 -7.76 -2.61 -19.30
N HIS A 15 -7.83 -1.36 -18.79
CA HIS A 15 -6.72 -0.73 -18.07
C HIS A 15 -6.33 -1.49 -16.82
N THR A 16 -7.29 -2.09 -16.13
CA THR A 16 -7.05 -2.91 -14.94
C THR A 16 -6.34 -4.21 -15.31
N VAL A 17 -6.88 -4.95 -16.27
CA VAL A 17 -6.32 -6.26 -16.69
C VAL A 17 -4.95 -6.12 -17.36
N THR A 18 -4.68 -5.01 -18.07
CA THR A 18 -3.34 -4.73 -18.65
C THR A 18 -2.38 -4.06 -17.67
N ASN A 19 -2.74 -3.95 -16.40
CA ASN A 19 -1.85 -3.41 -15.39
C ASN A 19 -0.68 -4.40 -15.12
N PRO A 20 0.59 -4.01 -15.30
CA PRO A 20 1.73 -4.92 -15.10
C PRO A 20 1.82 -5.46 -13.67
N LEU A 21 1.34 -4.72 -12.65
CA LEU A 21 1.25 -5.23 -11.29
C LEU A 21 0.28 -6.43 -11.21
N ILE A 22 -0.88 -6.32 -11.84
CA ILE A 22 -1.89 -7.39 -11.86
C ILE A 22 -1.37 -8.57 -12.68
N LEU A 23 -0.80 -8.32 -13.86
CA LEU A 23 -0.23 -9.38 -14.70
C LEU A 23 0.90 -10.12 -13.99
N GLY A 24 1.81 -9.39 -13.34
CA GLY A 24 2.89 -10.00 -12.56
C GLY A 24 2.38 -10.82 -11.37
N SER A 25 1.38 -10.30 -10.64
CA SER A 25 0.78 -11.02 -9.52
C SER A 25 0.05 -12.28 -9.96
N VAL A 26 -0.72 -12.21 -11.04
CA VAL A 26 -1.43 -13.38 -11.61
C VAL A 26 -0.41 -14.42 -12.11
N ALA A 27 0.62 -13.99 -12.83
CA ALA A 27 1.69 -14.90 -13.26
C ALA A 27 2.36 -15.59 -12.06
N GLY A 28 2.75 -14.83 -11.03
CA GLY A 28 3.32 -15.39 -9.81
C GLY A 28 2.40 -16.40 -9.11
N LEU A 29 1.09 -16.10 -9.03
CA LEU A 29 0.10 -17.03 -8.49
C LEU A 29 0.00 -18.32 -9.31
N VAL A 30 -0.02 -18.23 -10.65
CA VAL A 30 -0.03 -19.41 -11.52
C VAL A 30 1.18 -20.29 -11.28
N PHE A 31 2.39 -19.71 -11.22
CA PHE A 31 3.61 -20.46 -10.89
C PHE A 31 3.53 -21.10 -9.49
N SER A 32 3.01 -20.38 -8.51
CA SER A 32 2.86 -20.88 -7.14
C SER A 32 1.89 -22.07 -7.04
N PHE A 33 0.74 -22.00 -7.73
CA PHE A 33 -0.27 -23.07 -7.68
C PHE A 33 0.08 -24.27 -8.55
N THR A 34 0.77 -24.06 -9.69
CA THR A 34 1.14 -25.16 -10.60
C THR A 34 2.41 -25.88 -10.17
N GLY A 35 3.17 -25.29 -9.23
CA GLY A 35 4.50 -25.81 -8.87
C GLY A 35 5.53 -25.72 -10.02
N TRP A 36 5.23 -24.96 -11.06
CA TRP A 36 6.13 -24.78 -12.19
C TRP A 36 7.37 -24.01 -11.73
N SER A 37 8.54 -24.51 -12.11
CA SER A 37 9.81 -23.82 -11.90
C SER A 37 10.44 -23.43 -13.23
N LEU A 38 11.02 -22.25 -13.27
CA LEU A 38 11.84 -21.82 -14.40
C LEU A 38 13.21 -22.52 -14.36
N PRO A 39 13.86 -22.73 -15.51
CA PRO A 39 15.27 -23.15 -15.52
C PRO A 39 16.13 -22.23 -14.65
N GLY A 40 17.12 -22.79 -13.92
CA GLY A 40 17.90 -22.08 -12.90
C GLY A 40 18.34 -20.67 -13.29
N PRO A 41 19.04 -20.44 -14.43
CA PRO A 41 19.48 -19.09 -14.81
C PRO A 41 18.37 -18.08 -15.02
N LEU A 42 17.18 -18.54 -15.46
CA LEU A 42 16.00 -17.65 -15.61
C LEU A 42 15.40 -17.34 -14.25
N MET A 43 15.32 -18.31 -13.36
CA MET A 43 14.81 -18.11 -11.99
C MET A 43 15.67 -17.12 -11.22
N GLU A 44 16.99 -17.27 -11.26
CA GLU A 44 17.95 -16.34 -10.66
C GLU A 44 17.78 -14.92 -11.18
N SER A 45 17.55 -14.76 -12.49
CA SER A 45 17.30 -13.44 -13.09
C SER A 45 16.00 -12.82 -12.59
N VAL A 46 14.93 -13.59 -12.49
CA VAL A 46 13.63 -13.14 -11.96
C VAL A 46 13.75 -12.77 -10.49
N GLU A 47 14.45 -13.57 -9.68
CA GLU A 47 14.70 -13.30 -8.26
C GLU A 47 15.51 -12.01 -8.06
N LEU A 48 16.55 -11.80 -8.88
CA LEU A 48 17.37 -10.58 -8.84
C LEU A 48 16.53 -9.34 -9.13
N ILE A 49 15.74 -9.36 -10.22
CA ILE A 49 14.84 -8.25 -10.59
C ILE A 49 13.75 -8.05 -9.52
N GLY A 50 13.17 -9.13 -9.03
CA GLY A 50 12.18 -9.10 -7.96
C GLY A 50 12.75 -8.50 -6.67
N GLY A 51 13.95 -8.91 -6.27
CA GLY A 51 14.66 -8.38 -5.10
C GLY A 51 15.00 -6.89 -5.22
N LEU A 52 15.24 -6.40 -6.44
CA LEU A 52 15.49 -4.98 -6.69
C LEU A 52 14.22 -4.11 -6.58
N SER A 53 13.04 -4.69 -6.73
CA SER A 53 11.78 -3.94 -6.85
C SER A 53 11.48 -3.04 -5.64
N ILE A 54 11.68 -3.57 -4.42
CA ILE A 54 11.44 -2.83 -3.16
C ILE A 54 12.46 -1.69 -2.99
N PRO A 55 13.80 -1.94 -3.06
CA PRO A 55 14.79 -0.86 -2.94
C PRO A 55 14.61 0.21 -4.00
N ALA A 56 14.34 -0.17 -5.25
CA ALA A 56 14.13 0.78 -6.34
C ALA A 56 12.89 1.67 -6.11
N MET A 57 11.80 1.08 -5.60
CA MET A 57 10.58 1.84 -5.27
C MET A 57 10.82 2.81 -4.12
N LEU A 58 11.55 2.40 -3.07
CA LEU A 58 11.93 3.28 -1.96
C LEU A 58 12.83 4.43 -2.44
N LEU A 59 13.79 4.15 -3.30
CA LEU A 59 14.65 5.17 -3.90
C LEU A 59 13.84 6.16 -4.74
N ALA A 60 12.97 5.67 -5.62
CA ALA A 60 12.09 6.51 -6.43
C ALA A 60 11.18 7.40 -5.57
N PHE A 61 10.63 6.85 -4.50
CA PHE A 61 9.85 7.61 -3.53
C PHE A 61 10.72 8.68 -2.84
N GLY A 62 11.89 8.32 -2.33
CA GLY A 62 12.84 9.25 -1.71
C GLY A 62 13.21 10.40 -2.64
N MET A 63 13.56 10.11 -3.90
CA MET A 63 13.82 11.13 -4.92
C MET A 63 12.61 12.03 -5.18
N SER A 64 11.41 11.49 -5.13
CA SER A 64 10.18 12.27 -5.32
C SER A 64 9.90 13.28 -4.21
N LEU A 65 10.54 13.13 -3.04
CA LEU A 65 10.45 14.05 -1.92
C LEU A 65 11.40 15.24 -2.06
N VAL A 66 12.43 15.14 -2.90
CA VAL A 66 13.38 16.24 -3.14
C VAL A 66 12.64 17.45 -3.69
N GLY A 67 12.81 18.60 -3.05
CA GLY A 67 12.13 19.85 -3.42
C GLY A 67 10.62 19.90 -3.10
N SER A 68 10.03 18.82 -2.57
CA SER A 68 8.66 18.86 -2.07
C SER A 68 8.61 19.42 -0.65
N ARG A 69 7.55 20.17 -0.35
CA ARG A 69 7.25 20.66 1.02
C ARG A 69 6.09 19.86 1.56
N PRO A 70 6.33 18.84 2.41
CA PRO A 70 5.26 18.04 2.99
C PRO A 70 4.28 18.93 3.77
N LEU A 71 2.99 18.62 3.67
CA LEU A 71 1.91 19.36 4.34
C LEU A 71 1.84 20.86 3.99
N GLU A 72 2.28 21.26 2.79
CA GLU A 72 2.23 22.64 2.35
C GLU A 72 0.79 23.17 2.34
N ARG A 73 0.58 24.37 2.93
CA ARG A 73 -0.74 25.01 3.01
C ARG A 73 -1.27 25.47 1.64
N ALA A 74 -0.38 25.80 0.71
CA ALA A 74 -0.73 26.37 -0.59
C ALA A 74 -1.52 25.44 -1.53
N GLY A 75 -1.58 24.14 -1.25
CA GLY A 75 -2.28 23.14 -2.08
C GLY A 75 -3.69 22.74 -1.62
N GLY A 76 -4.20 23.27 -0.50
CA GLY A 76 -5.56 23.00 0.00
C GLY A 76 -5.87 21.56 0.45
N ARG A 77 -4.93 20.62 0.32
CA ARG A 77 -5.13 19.17 0.56
C ARG A 77 -4.59 18.66 1.89
N ARG A 78 -4.26 19.54 2.80
CA ARG A 78 -3.75 19.16 4.12
C ARG A 78 -4.77 18.36 4.93
N ALA A 79 -6.04 18.73 4.82
CA ALA A 79 -7.12 18.02 5.47
C ALA A 79 -7.26 16.59 4.94
N ASP A 80 -7.10 16.36 3.63
CA ASP A 80 -7.16 15.05 3.01
C ASP A 80 -6.02 14.14 3.53
N VAL A 81 -4.80 14.69 3.64
CA VAL A 81 -3.63 13.96 4.18
C VAL A 81 -3.84 13.60 5.65
N LEU A 82 -4.29 14.56 6.47
CA LEU A 82 -4.53 14.32 7.89
C LEU A 82 -5.66 13.31 8.10
N LEU A 83 -6.74 13.43 7.34
CA LEU A 83 -7.86 12.49 7.39
C LEU A 83 -7.42 11.08 6.99
N ALA A 84 -6.73 10.94 5.85
CA ALA A 84 -6.22 9.65 5.39
C ALA A 84 -5.25 9.02 6.40
N SER A 85 -4.36 9.82 6.97
CA SER A 85 -3.42 9.37 8.01
C SER A 85 -4.14 8.95 9.30
N ALA A 86 -5.14 9.73 9.75
CA ALA A 86 -5.93 9.40 10.93
C ALA A 86 -6.74 8.10 10.73
N VAL A 87 -7.39 7.95 9.58
CA VAL A 87 -8.11 6.71 9.23
C VAL A 87 -7.14 5.53 9.22
N LYS A 88 -5.95 5.68 8.63
CA LYS A 88 -4.98 4.59 8.55
C LYS A 88 -4.37 4.21 9.89
N LEU A 89 -4.01 5.19 10.72
CA LEU A 89 -3.25 4.94 11.96
C LEU A 89 -4.14 4.77 13.20
N VAL A 90 -5.41 5.18 13.15
CA VAL A 90 -6.33 5.07 14.28
C VAL A 90 -7.52 4.16 13.95
N VAL A 91 -8.28 4.50 12.92
CA VAL A 91 -9.53 3.77 12.60
C VAL A 91 -9.22 2.35 12.16
N HIS A 92 -8.22 2.15 11.32
CA HIS A 92 -7.87 0.83 10.79
C HIS A 92 -7.35 -0.14 11.87
N PRO A 93 -6.40 0.21 12.77
CA PRO A 93 -6.03 -0.65 13.88
C PRO A 93 -7.16 -0.91 14.88
N LEU A 94 -7.99 0.11 15.15
CA LEU A 94 -9.14 -0.05 16.03
C LEU A 94 -10.16 -1.04 15.45
N LEU A 95 -10.47 -0.94 14.16
CA LEU A 95 -11.34 -1.89 13.48
C LEU A 95 -10.74 -3.30 13.47
N ALA A 96 -9.43 -3.42 13.23
CA ALA A 96 -8.75 -4.71 13.29
C ALA A 96 -8.86 -5.34 14.67
N TRP A 97 -8.68 -4.56 15.73
CA TRP A 97 -8.87 -5.03 17.11
C TRP A 97 -10.30 -5.47 17.38
N LEU A 98 -11.29 -4.63 17.03
CA LEU A 98 -12.71 -4.95 17.24
C LEU A 98 -13.10 -6.24 16.50
N LEU A 99 -12.70 -6.37 15.24
CA LEU A 99 -13.01 -7.57 14.46
C LEU A 99 -12.31 -8.81 15.00
N ALA A 100 -11.01 -8.71 15.28
CA ALA A 100 -10.23 -9.83 15.79
C ALA A 100 -10.76 -10.33 17.13
N GLN A 101 -11.08 -9.40 18.05
CA GLN A 101 -11.53 -9.73 19.41
C GLN A 101 -12.99 -10.20 19.45
N PHE A 102 -13.91 -9.45 18.84
CA PHE A 102 -15.35 -9.65 19.05
C PHE A 102 -16.05 -10.41 17.94
N VAL A 103 -15.55 -10.35 16.70
CA VAL A 103 -16.18 -11.05 15.56
C VAL A 103 -15.54 -12.42 15.36
N PHE A 104 -14.21 -12.48 15.37
CA PHE A 104 -13.49 -13.72 15.13
C PHE A 104 -13.11 -14.47 16.41
N GLY A 105 -13.21 -13.86 17.59
CA GLY A 105 -12.89 -14.48 18.86
C GLY A 105 -11.46 -15.00 18.95
N LEU A 106 -10.50 -14.29 18.35
CA LEU A 106 -9.11 -14.71 18.31
C LEU A 106 -8.47 -14.61 19.70
N ASP A 107 -7.49 -15.46 19.95
CA ASP A 107 -6.67 -15.39 21.15
C ASP A 107 -5.79 -14.11 21.18
N ALA A 108 -5.31 -13.74 22.36
CA ALA A 108 -4.58 -12.50 22.57
C ALA A 108 -3.39 -12.32 21.60
N ARG A 109 -2.67 -13.39 21.29
CA ARG A 109 -1.53 -13.37 20.37
C ARG A 109 -1.96 -13.01 18.94
N HIS A 110 -3.03 -13.60 18.43
CA HIS A 110 -3.53 -13.32 17.08
C HIS A 110 -4.18 -11.94 16.99
N VAL A 111 -4.85 -11.50 18.05
CA VAL A 111 -5.35 -10.12 18.17
C VAL A 111 -4.19 -9.13 18.10
N PHE A 112 -3.13 -9.34 18.87
CA PHE A 112 -1.93 -8.50 18.83
C PHE A 112 -1.32 -8.43 17.42
N VAL A 113 -1.11 -9.58 16.77
CA VAL A 113 -0.58 -9.63 15.40
C VAL A 113 -1.47 -8.87 14.42
N ALA A 114 -2.78 -9.06 14.48
CA ALA A 114 -3.74 -8.37 13.61
C ALA A 114 -3.67 -6.84 13.77
N VAL A 115 -3.60 -6.34 15.01
CA VAL A 115 -3.54 -4.91 15.30
C VAL A 115 -2.19 -4.31 14.89
N VAL A 116 -1.07 -5.01 15.13
CA VAL A 116 0.26 -4.56 14.68
C VAL A 116 0.31 -4.47 13.16
N LEU A 117 -0.17 -5.48 12.44
CA LEU A 117 -0.23 -5.45 10.97
C LEU A 117 -1.12 -4.31 10.45
N ALA A 118 -2.25 -4.05 11.13
CA ALA A 118 -3.12 -2.94 10.79
C ALA A 118 -2.48 -1.56 11.04
N SER A 119 -1.55 -1.48 12.02
CA SER A 119 -0.82 -0.26 12.39
C SER A 119 0.35 0.07 11.46
N LEU A 120 0.68 -0.82 10.51
CA LEU A 120 1.71 -0.54 9.50
C LEU A 120 1.37 0.73 8.69
N PRO A 121 2.37 1.48 8.24
CA PRO A 121 2.17 2.70 7.47
C PRO A 121 1.47 2.43 6.12
N THR A 122 1.08 3.51 5.44
CA THR A 122 0.52 3.42 4.08
C THR A 122 1.55 2.81 3.13
N ALA A 123 1.12 1.83 2.33
CA ALA A 123 2.01 1.11 1.42
C ALA A 123 2.53 1.99 0.28
N GLN A 124 3.78 1.78 -0.13
CA GLN A 124 4.43 2.49 -1.24
C GLN A 124 3.69 2.29 -2.59
N ASN A 125 2.95 1.21 -2.74
CA ASN A 125 2.14 0.94 -3.94
C ASN A 125 1.10 2.04 -4.22
N VAL A 126 0.64 2.76 -3.19
CA VAL A 126 -0.26 3.91 -3.34
C VAL A 126 0.43 5.03 -4.12
N PHE A 127 1.71 5.30 -3.86
CA PHE A 127 2.51 6.28 -4.61
C PHE A 127 2.68 5.86 -6.07
N VAL A 128 3.06 4.60 -6.32
CA VAL A 128 3.21 4.07 -7.68
C VAL A 128 1.90 4.19 -8.48
N THR A 129 0.78 3.88 -7.82
CA THR A 129 -0.55 4.02 -8.42
C THR A 129 -0.89 5.49 -8.71
N ALA A 130 -0.59 6.40 -7.78
CA ALA A 130 -0.81 7.83 -7.95
C ALA A 130 0.01 8.41 -9.11
N VAL A 131 1.28 7.99 -9.25
CA VAL A 131 2.14 8.35 -10.40
C VAL A 131 1.56 7.83 -11.70
N ARG A 132 1.16 6.55 -11.73
CA ARG A 132 0.65 5.91 -12.94
C ARG A 132 -0.63 6.54 -13.48
N TYR A 133 -1.54 6.93 -12.60
CA TYR A 133 -2.83 7.49 -12.99
C TYR A 133 -2.86 9.02 -12.92
N ASP A 134 -1.73 9.67 -12.62
CA ASP A 134 -1.60 11.12 -12.43
C ASP A 134 -2.70 11.68 -11.51
N ALA A 135 -2.98 10.98 -10.43
CA ALA A 135 -4.07 11.29 -9.52
C ALA A 135 -3.62 11.26 -8.05
N GLY A 136 -3.84 12.36 -7.33
CA GLY A 136 -3.60 12.44 -5.89
C GLY A 136 -2.13 12.29 -5.47
N LEU A 137 -1.15 12.58 -6.35
CA LEU A 137 0.27 12.38 -6.11
C LEU A 137 0.79 13.08 -4.85
N ARG A 138 0.36 14.33 -4.58
CA ARG A 138 0.76 15.05 -3.37
C ARG A 138 0.17 14.40 -2.12
N VAL A 139 -1.12 14.06 -2.15
CA VAL A 139 -1.80 13.43 -1.01
C VAL A 139 -1.16 12.08 -0.70
N SER A 140 -0.89 11.25 -1.71
CA SER A 140 -0.26 9.95 -1.50
C SER A 140 1.15 10.07 -0.89
N LYS A 141 2.00 10.98 -1.42
CA LYS A 141 3.35 11.21 -0.88
C LYS A 141 3.32 11.67 0.57
N ASP A 142 2.53 12.68 0.86
CA ASP A 142 2.46 13.26 2.20
C ASP A 142 1.85 12.27 3.20
N THR A 143 0.82 11.52 2.79
CA THR A 143 0.21 10.47 3.63
C THR A 143 1.21 9.35 3.92
N ILE A 144 1.95 8.86 2.93
CA ILE A 144 2.98 7.83 3.14
C ILE A 144 4.04 8.35 4.11
N LEU A 145 4.54 9.56 3.91
CA LEU A 145 5.55 10.15 4.77
C LEU A 145 5.05 10.29 6.22
N VAL A 146 3.88 10.89 6.42
CA VAL A 146 3.28 11.10 7.74
C VAL A 146 3.01 9.75 8.43
N THR A 147 2.38 8.81 7.73
CA THR A 147 2.07 7.51 8.32
C THR A 147 3.32 6.70 8.62
N THR A 148 4.39 6.81 7.84
CA THR A 148 5.67 6.13 8.10
C THR A 148 6.34 6.66 9.37
N ILE A 149 6.35 7.98 9.56
CA ILE A 149 6.94 8.58 10.77
C ILE A 149 6.11 8.23 12.02
N VAL A 150 4.78 8.33 11.92
CA VAL A 150 3.87 8.11 13.06
C VAL A 150 3.63 6.63 13.35
N ALA A 151 3.80 5.73 12.38
CA ALA A 151 3.61 4.30 12.59
C ALA A 151 4.56 3.72 13.64
N ILE A 152 5.79 4.21 13.74
CA ILE A 152 6.77 3.72 14.73
C ILE A 152 6.25 3.91 16.16
N PRO A 153 5.94 5.14 16.62
CA PRO A 153 5.37 5.33 17.95
C PRO A 153 3.99 4.66 18.12
N ALA A 154 3.17 4.58 17.06
CA ALA A 154 1.89 3.91 17.12
C ALA A 154 2.04 2.40 17.38
N MET A 155 2.96 1.73 16.67
CA MET A 155 3.25 0.30 16.91
C MET A 155 3.80 0.04 18.30
N ILE A 156 4.66 0.94 18.83
CA ILE A 156 5.15 0.83 20.20
C ILE A 156 3.98 0.95 21.20
N ALA A 157 3.08 1.91 20.99
CA ALA A 157 1.90 2.06 21.84
C ALA A 157 1.00 0.81 21.79
N VAL A 158 0.77 0.24 20.61
CA VAL A 158 0.02 -1.02 20.45
C VAL A 158 0.70 -2.16 21.19
N ALA A 159 2.03 -2.28 21.08
CA ALA A 159 2.80 -3.30 21.76
C ALA A 159 2.67 -3.18 23.30
N LEU A 160 2.74 -1.95 23.82
CA LEU A 160 2.59 -1.72 25.26
C LEU A 160 1.16 -1.95 25.80
N LEU A 161 0.14 -1.81 24.96
CA LEU A 161 -1.27 -1.96 25.36
C LEU A 161 -1.78 -3.39 25.24
N LEU A 162 -1.21 -4.19 24.34
CA LEU A 162 -1.73 -5.52 23.98
C LEU A 162 -0.73 -6.67 24.24
N ALA A 163 0.53 -6.38 24.59
CA ALA A 163 1.55 -7.38 25.00
C ALA A 163 1.50 -7.70 26.53
#